data_3e8f4fdcd624009abb6051ba991e95b5
#
_entry.id   3e8f4fdcd624009abb6051ba991e95b5
#
_cell.length_a   1.000
_cell.length_b   1.000
_cell.length_c   1.000
_cell.angle_alpha   90.00
_cell.angle_beta   90.00
_cell.angle_gamma   90.00
#
_symmetry.space_group_name_H-M   'P 1'
#
loop_
_entity.id
_entity.type
_entity.pdbx_description
1 polymer ?
#
loop_
_entity_poly.entity_id
_entity_poly.type
_entity_poly.pdbx_seq_one_letter_code
_entity_poly.pdbx_strand_id
1 'polypeptide(L)'
;MRLAGLLLSLVALTATAAVEPPGLARLAEQQQVPLAELQAAAAQASLRQEVLDTISRPWEAKPWHRYRPLFITPERIRDGVDFWQRHAATLARAEQTYQVPASLIVAIIGIETFYGRQMGRHPVLDSLYTLGFHYPERADFFAKEFAQLVLLAREEKWPLTRLKGSYAGAMGMGQFMPSSYRHYAVDFDGDGKRDLFANPVDAIGSVAHYFAEHQWRWGESPVEPALIGLAPVSTLLGPAPELTQTWAELATAGIELATPLAPDTPVKLLALEQADGPEYWVARHNFYVITRYNRSPLYAMAVYQLSQAIQDAYALQPQTSPAQPDLVAGRL
;
A
#
# COMPACT_ATOMS: atom_id res chain seq x y z
N MET A 1 13.97 -78.55 -2.69
CA MET A 1 13.03 -77.48 -2.41
C MET A 1 13.66 -76.52 -1.40
N ARG A 2 14.11 -75.36 -1.83
CA ARG A 2 14.68 -74.27 -0.97
C ARG A 2 13.72 -73.11 -1.01
N LEU A 3 13.08 -72.84 0.11
CA LEU A 3 12.26 -71.62 0.29
C LEU A 3 13.19 -70.43 0.51
N ALA A 4 13.13 -69.44 -0.36
CA ALA A 4 13.77 -68.16 -0.16
C ALA A 4 12.78 -67.25 0.54
N GLY A 5 13.04 -66.86 1.79
CA GLY A 5 12.28 -65.88 2.55
C GLY A 5 12.65 -64.46 2.07
N LEU A 6 11.63 -63.73 1.61
CA LEU A 6 11.72 -62.31 1.23
C LEU A 6 11.53 -61.50 2.51
N LEU A 7 12.62 -60.86 3.01
CA LEU A 7 12.56 -59.86 4.08
C LEU A 7 12.15 -58.52 3.45
N LEU A 8 10.92 -58.06 3.69
CA LEU A 8 10.48 -56.70 3.43
C LEU A 8 11.01 -55.79 4.56
N SER A 9 12.02 -54.99 4.28
CA SER A 9 12.49 -53.91 5.15
C SER A 9 11.53 -52.71 5.01
N LEU A 10 10.72 -52.47 6.06
CA LEU A 10 9.91 -51.29 6.22
C LEU A 10 10.84 -50.11 6.54
N VAL A 11 11.13 -49.22 5.59
CA VAL A 11 11.81 -47.97 5.84
C VAL A 11 10.75 -47.01 6.44
N ALA A 12 10.80 -46.85 7.76
CA ALA A 12 10.02 -45.79 8.43
C ALA A 12 10.63 -44.42 8.05
N LEU A 13 9.95 -43.68 7.20
CA LEU A 13 10.23 -42.27 6.99
C LEU A 13 9.89 -41.54 8.28
N THR A 14 10.87 -41.25 9.10
CA THR A 14 10.72 -40.30 10.22
C THR A 14 10.57 -38.91 9.63
N ALA A 15 9.35 -38.43 9.51
CA ALA A 15 9.08 -36.99 9.29
C ALA A 15 9.69 -36.27 10.49
N THR A 16 10.76 -35.54 10.29
CA THR A 16 11.27 -34.55 11.24
C THR A 16 10.15 -33.55 11.45
N ALA A 17 9.50 -33.56 12.62
CA ALA A 17 8.52 -32.56 13.00
C ALA A 17 9.21 -31.19 12.87
N ALA A 18 8.69 -30.33 12.01
CA ALA A 18 9.16 -28.96 11.92
C ALA A 18 9.05 -28.33 13.30
N VAL A 19 10.14 -27.74 13.79
CA VAL A 19 10.16 -27.09 15.11
C VAL A 19 9.15 -25.95 15.08
N GLU A 20 8.15 -26.02 15.96
CA GLU A 20 7.14 -24.98 16.07
C GLU A 20 7.79 -23.63 16.40
N PRO A 21 7.47 -22.54 15.67
CA PRO A 21 8.00 -21.22 15.98
C PRO A 21 7.61 -20.79 17.41
N PRO A 22 8.53 -20.16 18.16
CA PRO A 22 8.25 -19.70 19.51
C PRO A 22 7.12 -18.68 19.52
N GLY A 23 6.20 -18.76 20.48
CA GLY A 23 5.11 -17.81 20.67
C GLY A 23 3.87 -18.03 19.81
N LEU A 24 3.80 -19.11 19.02
CA LEU A 24 2.67 -19.36 18.12
C LEU A 24 1.34 -19.53 18.87
N ALA A 25 1.35 -20.19 20.05
CA ALA A 25 0.17 -20.33 20.89
C ALA A 25 -0.36 -18.97 21.39
N ARG A 26 0.54 -18.09 21.84
CA ARG A 26 0.19 -16.71 22.24
C ARG A 26 -0.37 -15.92 21.06
N LEU A 27 0.22 -16.04 19.88
CA LEU A 27 -0.27 -15.40 18.65
C LEU A 27 -1.67 -15.88 18.30
N ALA A 28 -1.93 -17.20 18.41
CA ALA A 28 -3.23 -17.80 18.16
C ALA A 28 -4.31 -17.20 19.07
N GLU A 29 -4.03 -17.06 20.36
CA GLU A 29 -4.93 -16.43 21.31
C GLU A 29 -5.16 -14.95 21.00
N GLN A 30 -4.10 -14.17 20.79
CA GLN A 30 -4.18 -12.74 20.52
C GLN A 30 -4.93 -12.40 19.21
N GLN A 31 -4.79 -13.23 18.18
CA GLN A 31 -5.40 -13.01 16.86
C GLN A 31 -6.70 -13.79 16.67
N GLN A 32 -7.14 -14.54 17.69
CA GLN A 32 -8.33 -15.38 17.64
C GLN A 32 -8.34 -16.36 16.46
N VAL A 33 -7.16 -16.96 16.19
CA VAL A 33 -6.96 -17.98 15.16
C VAL A 33 -6.78 -19.33 15.85
N PRO A 34 -7.42 -20.41 15.39
CA PRO A 34 -7.14 -21.75 15.92
C PRO A 34 -5.65 -22.09 15.83
N LEU A 35 -5.03 -22.51 16.94
CA LEU A 35 -3.60 -22.83 16.97
C LEU A 35 -3.23 -23.86 15.89
N ALA A 36 -4.06 -24.85 15.65
CA ALA A 36 -3.84 -25.87 14.62
C ALA A 36 -3.73 -25.28 13.20
N GLU A 37 -4.47 -24.19 12.89
CA GLU A 37 -4.38 -23.51 11.60
C GLU A 37 -3.04 -22.78 11.45
N LEU A 38 -2.57 -22.09 12.51
CA LEU A 38 -1.25 -21.44 12.49
C LEU A 38 -0.11 -22.47 12.41
N GLN A 39 -0.22 -23.59 13.12
CA GLN A 39 0.74 -24.70 13.03
C GLN A 39 0.79 -25.27 11.63
N ALA A 40 -0.37 -25.52 11.00
CA ALA A 40 -0.46 -26.02 9.64
C ALA A 40 0.13 -25.03 8.62
N ALA A 41 -0.08 -23.73 8.82
CA ALA A 41 0.52 -22.69 7.97
C ALA A 41 2.03 -22.61 8.16
N ALA A 42 2.51 -22.63 9.40
CA ALA A 42 3.94 -22.60 9.72
C ALA A 42 4.68 -23.83 9.16
N ALA A 43 4.05 -25.02 9.20
CA ALA A 43 4.60 -26.24 8.63
C ALA A 43 4.75 -26.20 7.08
N GLN A 44 3.99 -25.33 6.40
CA GLN A 44 4.06 -25.12 4.95
C GLN A 44 5.02 -23.99 4.57
N ALA A 45 5.42 -23.14 5.52
CA ALA A 45 6.27 -22.00 5.31
C ALA A 45 7.77 -22.40 5.27
N SER A 46 8.56 -21.61 4.57
CA SER A 46 10.01 -21.77 4.49
C SER A 46 10.70 -20.46 4.87
N LEU A 47 11.79 -20.56 5.64
CA LEU A 47 12.69 -19.44 5.91
C LEU A 47 13.34 -18.98 4.60
N ARG A 48 13.29 -17.67 4.33
CA ARG A 48 13.88 -17.04 3.14
C ARG A 48 14.97 -16.06 3.51
N GLN A 49 16.22 -16.45 3.32
CA GLN A 49 17.36 -15.59 3.63
C GLN A 49 17.34 -14.29 2.81
N GLU A 50 16.94 -14.35 1.54
CA GLU A 50 16.83 -13.16 0.68
C GLU A 50 15.84 -12.12 1.20
N VAL A 51 14.84 -12.52 1.98
CA VAL A 51 13.87 -11.60 2.62
C VAL A 51 14.55 -10.85 3.76
N LEU A 52 15.33 -11.55 4.61
CA LEU A 52 16.11 -10.93 5.69
C LEU A 52 17.17 -9.98 5.14
N ASP A 53 17.87 -10.37 4.08
CA ASP A 53 18.88 -9.54 3.43
C ASP A 53 18.28 -8.27 2.82
N THR A 54 17.06 -8.38 2.29
CA THR A 54 16.38 -7.24 1.64
C THR A 54 15.85 -6.24 2.66
N ILE A 55 15.20 -6.70 3.74
CA ILE A 55 14.62 -5.79 4.75
C ILE A 55 15.70 -5.04 5.53
N SER A 56 16.89 -5.61 5.65
CA SER A 56 18.03 -4.96 6.32
C SER A 56 18.69 -3.85 5.49
N ARG A 57 18.22 -3.59 4.27
CA ARG A 57 18.73 -2.55 3.36
C ARG A 57 17.66 -1.49 3.11
N PRO A 58 17.40 -0.57 4.07
CA PRO A 58 16.43 0.49 3.85
C PRO A 58 16.90 1.42 2.72
N TRP A 59 16.04 1.65 1.73
CA TRP A 59 16.38 2.51 0.62
C TRP A 59 15.76 3.92 0.71
N GLU A 60 15.13 4.20 1.83
CA GLU A 60 14.41 5.46 2.10
C GLU A 60 15.32 6.62 2.54
N ALA A 61 16.62 6.37 2.73
CA ALA A 61 17.61 7.41 3.10
C ALA A 61 18.09 8.27 1.91
N LYS A 62 17.27 8.41 0.85
CA LYS A 62 17.64 9.24 -0.32
C LYS A 62 17.08 10.65 -0.17
N PRO A 63 17.85 11.71 -0.53
CA PRO A 63 17.30 13.06 -0.63
C PRO A 63 16.22 13.12 -1.71
N TRP A 64 15.31 14.09 -1.59
CA TRP A 64 14.13 14.19 -2.46
C TRP A 64 14.50 14.26 -3.95
N HIS A 65 15.49 15.02 -4.34
CA HIS A 65 15.92 15.14 -5.73
C HIS A 65 16.37 13.81 -6.36
N ARG A 66 16.74 12.79 -5.55
CA ARG A 66 17.06 11.42 -5.99
C ARG A 66 15.90 10.46 -5.83
N TYR A 67 14.99 10.73 -4.88
CA TYR A 67 13.82 9.90 -4.64
C TYR A 67 12.72 10.14 -5.67
N ARG A 68 12.39 11.40 -5.94
CA ARG A 68 11.34 11.83 -6.85
C ARG A 68 11.42 11.19 -8.24
N PRO A 69 12.57 11.17 -8.95
CA PRO A 69 12.67 10.58 -10.30
C PRO A 69 12.44 9.07 -10.37
N LEU A 70 12.43 8.36 -9.26
CA LEU A 70 12.13 6.93 -9.23
C LEU A 70 10.64 6.64 -9.45
N PHE A 71 9.78 7.60 -9.11
CA PHE A 71 8.33 7.46 -9.15
C PHE A 71 7.67 8.36 -10.18
N ILE A 72 8.15 9.59 -10.37
CA ILE A 72 7.54 10.55 -11.28
C ILE A 72 8.30 10.54 -12.60
N THR A 73 7.95 9.59 -13.46
CA THR A 73 8.56 9.41 -14.77
C THR A 73 7.53 9.63 -15.87
N PRO A 74 7.97 10.08 -17.08
CA PRO A 74 7.05 10.20 -18.24
C PRO A 74 6.31 8.90 -18.57
N GLU A 75 6.96 7.75 -18.39
CA GLU A 75 6.34 6.44 -18.61
C GLU A 75 5.21 6.19 -17.58
N ARG A 76 5.48 6.39 -16.28
CA ARG A 76 4.46 6.15 -15.24
C ARG A 76 3.27 7.11 -15.38
N ILE A 77 3.51 8.36 -15.81
CA ILE A 77 2.43 9.33 -16.07
C ILE A 77 1.57 8.86 -17.27
N ARG A 78 2.18 8.49 -18.40
CA ARG A 78 1.44 7.98 -19.57
C ARG A 78 0.61 6.75 -19.20
N ASP A 79 1.23 5.77 -18.55
CA ASP A 79 0.57 4.54 -18.17
C ASP A 79 -0.55 4.78 -17.12
N GLY A 80 -0.41 5.84 -16.33
CA GLY A 80 -1.46 6.32 -15.42
C GLY A 80 -2.65 6.88 -16.15
N VAL A 81 -2.43 7.68 -17.18
CA VAL A 81 -3.48 8.17 -18.06
C VAL A 81 -4.18 7.02 -18.78
N ASP A 82 -3.41 6.05 -19.32
CA ASP A 82 -3.97 4.86 -19.99
C ASP A 82 -4.78 3.99 -19.00
N PHE A 83 -4.32 3.83 -17.78
CA PHE A 83 -5.06 3.13 -16.72
C PHE A 83 -6.35 3.87 -16.40
N TRP A 84 -6.29 5.19 -16.23
CA TRP A 84 -7.49 6.01 -15.98
C TRP A 84 -8.51 5.89 -17.11
N GLN A 85 -8.10 6.02 -18.37
CA GLN A 85 -8.99 5.89 -19.52
C GLN A 85 -9.69 4.52 -19.56
N ARG A 86 -8.93 3.43 -19.37
CA ARG A 86 -9.48 2.07 -19.36
C ARG A 86 -10.48 1.81 -18.24
N HIS A 87 -10.32 2.49 -17.09
CA HIS A 87 -11.13 2.29 -15.90
C HIS A 87 -11.94 3.53 -15.52
N ALA A 88 -12.20 4.44 -16.47
CA ALA A 88 -12.82 5.75 -16.20
C ALA A 88 -14.15 5.65 -15.44
N ALA A 89 -15.03 4.74 -15.85
CA ALA A 89 -16.32 4.53 -15.18
C ALA A 89 -16.16 4.01 -13.75
N THR A 90 -15.23 3.09 -13.52
CA THR A 90 -14.95 2.55 -12.18
C THR A 90 -14.35 3.61 -11.26
N LEU A 91 -13.39 4.40 -11.77
CA LEU A 91 -12.77 5.50 -11.03
C LEU A 91 -13.78 6.59 -10.68
N ALA A 92 -14.64 6.99 -11.64
CA ALA A 92 -15.70 7.96 -11.38
C ALA A 92 -16.69 7.45 -10.30
N ARG A 93 -17.06 6.17 -10.33
CA ARG A 93 -17.90 5.55 -9.30
C ARG A 93 -17.19 5.51 -7.94
N ALA A 94 -15.90 5.16 -7.89
CA ALA A 94 -15.12 5.15 -6.66
C ALA A 94 -15.00 6.55 -6.06
N GLU A 95 -14.73 7.56 -6.90
CA GLU A 95 -14.68 8.98 -6.50
C GLU A 95 -16.03 9.44 -5.93
N GLN A 96 -17.14 9.12 -6.60
CA GLN A 96 -18.48 9.44 -6.12
C GLN A 96 -18.82 8.74 -4.79
N THR A 97 -18.45 7.46 -4.67
CA THR A 97 -18.81 6.62 -3.50
C THR A 97 -17.99 7.00 -2.27
N TYR A 98 -16.69 7.20 -2.44
CA TYR A 98 -15.75 7.35 -1.33
C TYR A 98 -15.22 8.77 -1.14
N GLN A 99 -15.56 9.69 -2.05
CA GLN A 99 -15.07 11.08 -2.02
C GLN A 99 -13.53 11.16 -1.98
N VAL A 100 -12.87 10.30 -2.77
CA VAL A 100 -11.42 10.23 -2.95
C VAL A 100 -11.11 10.49 -4.42
N PRO A 101 -10.21 11.44 -4.77
CA PRO A 101 -9.95 11.79 -6.16
C PRO A 101 -9.44 10.60 -6.99
N ALA A 102 -9.97 10.43 -8.18
CA ALA A 102 -9.53 9.39 -9.13
C ALA A 102 -8.02 9.45 -9.38
N SER A 103 -7.45 10.66 -9.49
CA SER A 103 -6.01 10.88 -9.67
C SER A 103 -5.17 10.27 -8.54
N LEU A 104 -5.64 10.37 -7.28
CA LEU A 104 -4.95 9.80 -6.12
C LEU A 104 -4.98 8.28 -6.17
N ILE A 105 -6.14 7.68 -6.49
CA ILE A 105 -6.30 6.22 -6.60
C ILE A 105 -5.35 5.67 -7.66
N VAL A 106 -5.31 6.31 -8.84
CA VAL A 106 -4.42 5.94 -9.95
C VAL A 106 -2.95 6.08 -9.54
N ALA A 107 -2.58 7.16 -8.83
CA ALA A 107 -1.21 7.39 -8.38
C ALA A 107 -0.75 6.33 -7.38
N ILE A 108 -1.59 5.93 -6.43
CA ILE A 108 -1.29 4.82 -5.48
C ILE A 108 -1.01 3.53 -6.24
N ILE A 109 -1.93 3.07 -7.11
CA ILE A 109 -1.76 1.84 -7.88
C ILE A 109 -0.52 1.94 -8.79
N GLY A 110 -0.24 3.14 -9.31
CA GLY A 110 0.94 3.42 -10.11
C GLY A 110 2.26 3.33 -9.34
N ILE A 111 2.33 3.85 -8.13
CA ILE A 111 3.52 3.80 -7.26
C ILE A 111 3.74 2.37 -6.77
N GLU A 112 2.68 1.72 -6.29
CA GLU A 112 2.79 0.41 -5.64
C GLU A 112 3.20 -0.69 -6.63
N THR A 113 2.56 -0.74 -7.78
CA THR A 113 2.71 -1.90 -8.67
C THR A 113 2.89 -1.57 -10.15
N PHE A 114 3.10 -0.30 -10.47
CA PHE A 114 3.15 0.12 -11.87
C PHE A 114 1.88 -0.34 -12.62
N TYR A 115 0.72 -0.03 -12.03
CA TYR A 115 -0.62 -0.40 -12.55
C TYR A 115 -0.84 -1.91 -12.67
N GLY A 116 -0.42 -2.67 -11.66
CA GLY A 116 -0.58 -4.13 -11.59
C GLY A 116 0.51 -4.95 -12.27
N ARG A 117 1.52 -4.32 -12.91
CA ARG A 117 2.60 -5.05 -13.60
C ARG A 117 3.68 -5.61 -12.65
N GLN A 118 3.83 -5.06 -11.45
CA GLN A 118 4.90 -5.40 -10.50
C GLN A 118 4.34 -5.64 -9.10
N MET A 119 3.52 -6.64 -8.92
CA MET A 119 2.87 -6.97 -7.64
C MET A 119 3.74 -7.79 -6.67
N GLY A 120 5.01 -8.02 -7.05
CA GLY A 120 5.94 -8.85 -6.29
C GLY A 120 5.91 -10.32 -6.70
N ARG A 121 6.96 -11.06 -6.27
CA ARG A 121 7.18 -12.47 -6.65
C ARG A 121 7.46 -13.39 -5.47
N HIS A 122 7.59 -12.81 -4.26
CA HIS A 122 7.91 -13.60 -3.07
C HIS A 122 6.66 -14.34 -2.60
N PRO A 123 6.78 -15.61 -2.18
CA PRO A 123 5.69 -16.31 -1.49
C PRO A 123 5.35 -15.55 -0.20
N VAL A 124 4.12 -15.03 -0.11
CA VAL A 124 3.69 -14.19 1.02
C VAL A 124 3.77 -14.94 2.35
N LEU A 125 3.38 -16.21 2.34
CA LEU A 125 3.47 -17.09 3.51
C LEU A 125 4.91 -17.16 4.04
N ASP A 126 5.88 -17.42 3.15
CA ASP A 126 7.29 -17.54 3.52
C ASP A 126 7.85 -16.20 4.01
N SER A 127 7.48 -15.08 3.33
CA SER A 127 7.93 -13.75 3.70
C SER A 127 7.47 -13.38 5.11
N LEU A 128 6.18 -13.55 5.40
CA LEU A 128 5.63 -13.21 6.72
C LEU A 128 6.12 -14.16 7.81
N TYR A 129 6.27 -15.45 7.51
CA TYR A 129 6.89 -16.42 8.41
C TYR A 129 8.33 -16.01 8.75
N THR A 130 9.14 -15.72 7.72
CA THR A 130 10.53 -15.31 7.91
C THR A 130 10.63 -14.05 8.78
N LEU A 131 9.86 -13.01 8.45
CA LEU A 131 9.92 -11.76 9.18
C LEU A 131 9.27 -11.83 10.57
N GLY A 132 8.22 -12.61 10.72
CA GLY A 132 7.50 -12.75 12.00
C GLY A 132 8.25 -13.57 13.04
N PHE A 133 9.08 -14.53 12.60
CA PHE A 133 9.72 -15.45 13.53
C PHE A 133 11.26 -15.41 13.49
N HIS A 134 11.86 -14.72 12.53
CA HIS A 134 13.31 -14.65 12.36
C HIS A 134 13.87 -13.24 12.15
N TYR A 135 13.03 -12.17 12.31
CA TYR A 135 13.45 -10.78 12.25
C TYR A 135 13.00 -10.02 13.51
N PRO A 136 13.84 -9.98 14.58
CA PRO A 136 13.44 -9.50 15.92
C PRO A 136 12.92 -8.05 15.94
N GLU A 137 13.47 -7.16 15.11
CA GLU A 137 13.16 -5.72 15.12
C GLU A 137 11.67 -5.41 14.89
N ARG A 138 10.96 -6.25 14.11
CA ARG A 138 9.54 -6.10 13.80
C ARG A 138 8.77 -7.42 13.90
N ALA A 139 9.27 -8.39 14.67
CA ALA A 139 8.68 -9.73 14.78
C ALA A 139 7.18 -9.68 15.13
N ASP A 140 6.80 -8.91 16.13
CA ASP A 140 5.39 -8.81 16.57
C ASP A 140 4.45 -8.32 15.45
N PHE A 141 4.90 -7.38 14.63
CA PHE A 141 4.11 -6.88 13.51
C PHE A 141 3.92 -7.97 12.44
N PHE A 142 5.02 -8.58 11.98
CA PHE A 142 4.94 -9.57 10.92
C PHE A 142 4.30 -10.89 11.36
N ALA A 143 4.47 -11.29 12.63
CA ALA A 143 3.75 -12.44 13.18
C ALA A 143 2.23 -12.21 13.20
N LYS A 144 1.76 -11.00 13.54
CA LYS A 144 0.35 -10.64 13.42
C LYS A 144 -0.13 -10.71 11.97
N GLU A 145 0.65 -10.17 11.02
CA GLU A 145 0.31 -10.24 9.59
C GLU A 145 0.30 -11.69 9.07
N PHE A 146 1.17 -12.56 9.58
CA PHE A 146 1.11 -14.00 9.29
C PHE A 146 -0.21 -14.63 9.74
N ALA A 147 -0.67 -14.32 10.95
CA ALA A 147 -1.98 -14.80 11.42
C ALA A 147 -3.13 -14.22 10.60
N GLN A 148 -3.06 -12.93 10.23
CA GLN A 148 -4.05 -12.29 9.37
C GLN A 148 -4.08 -12.90 7.96
N LEU A 149 -2.93 -13.34 7.42
CA LEU A 149 -2.87 -14.07 6.17
C LEU A 149 -3.61 -15.41 6.24
N VAL A 150 -3.47 -16.15 7.35
CA VAL A 150 -4.18 -17.42 7.55
C VAL A 150 -5.70 -17.19 7.56
N LEU A 151 -6.15 -16.16 8.28
CA LEU A 151 -7.57 -15.78 8.31
C LEU A 151 -8.08 -15.36 6.93
N LEU A 152 -7.35 -14.49 6.23
CA LEU A 152 -7.68 -14.03 4.90
C LEU A 152 -7.81 -15.20 3.91
N ALA A 153 -6.82 -16.09 3.90
CA ALA A 153 -6.81 -17.25 3.01
C ALA A 153 -8.00 -18.19 3.27
N ARG A 154 -8.43 -18.31 4.53
CA ARG A 154 -9.65 -19.06 4.90
C ARG A 154 -10.92 -18.37 4.40
N GLU A 155 -11.03 -17.05 4.58
CA GLU A 155 -12.16 -16.23 4.13
C GLU A 155 -12.33 -16.29 2.61
N GLU A 156 -11.25 -16.11 1.87
CA GLU A 156 -11.23 -16.09 0.41
C GLU A 156 -11.08 -17.48 -0.22
N LYS A 157 -10.91 -18.53 0.60
CA LYS A 157 -10.66 -19.93 0.15
C LYS A 157 -9.41 -20.07 -0.74
N TRP A 158 -8.38 -19.32 -0.42
CA TRP A 158 -7.12 -19.34 -1.18
C TRP A 158 -6.11 -20.36 -0.63
N PRO A 159 -5.38 -21.05 -1.52
CA PRO A 159 -4.23 -21.84 -1.12
C PRO A 159 -3.09 -20.91 -0.65
N LEU A 160 -2.72 -20.95 0.63
CA LEU A 160 -1.69 -20.11 1.23
C LEU A 160 -0.36 -20.09 0.44
N THR A 161 0.07 -21.24 -0.05
CA THR A 161 1.35 -21.41 -0.76
C THR A 161 1.36 -20.80 -2.16
N ARG A 162 0.21 -20.38 -2.71
CA ARG A 162 0.12 -19.78 -4.04
C ARG A 162 0.15 -18.26 -4.03
N LEU A 163 -0.03 -17.64 -2.87
CA LEU A 163 -0.06 -16.20 -2.76
C LEU A 163 1.32 -15.59 -2.94
N LYS A 164 1.43 -14.65 -3.85
CA LYS A 164 2.67 -13.92 -4.14
C LYS A 164 2.50 -12.44 -3.87
N GLY A 165 3.57 -11.79 -3.44
CA GLY A 165 3.57 -10.37 -3.11
C GLY A 165 4.98 -9.81 -2.97
N SER A 166 5.10 -8.72 -2.23
CA SER A 166 6.41 -8.13 -1.91
C SER A 166 7.20 -9.03 -0.94
N TYR A 167 8.48 -8.73 -0.78
CA TYR A 167 9.33 -9.39 0.23
C TYR A 167 8.83 -9.18 1.67
N ALA A 168 8.04 -8.14 1.91
CA ALA A 168 7.44 -7.82 3.21
C ALA A 168 6.00 -8.33 3.37
N GLY A 169 5.47 -9.08 2.39
CA GLY A 169 4.16 -9.69 2.48
C GLY A 169 2.99 -8.83 2.01
N ALA A 170 3.24 -7.69 1.37
CA ALA A 170 2.18 -6.87 0.75
C ALA A 170 1.69 -7.50 -0.56
N MET A 171 0.39 -7.38 -0.86
CA MET A 171 -0.32 -8.15 -1.87
C MET A 171 -1.18 -7.30 -2.81
N GLY A 172 -1.33 -7.78 -4.05
CA GLY A 172 -2.23 -7.21 -5.05
C GLY A 172 -1.79 -5.87 -5.61
N MET A 173 -2.63 -5.24 -6.44
CA MET A 173 -2.33 -3.97 -7.13
C MET A 173 -2.10 -2.80 -6.17
N GLY A 174 -2.78 -2.79 -5.02
CA GLY A 174 -2.62 -1.77 -3.98
C GLY A 174 -1.58 -2.12 -2.92
N GLN A 175 -0.89 -3.26 -3.00
CA GLN A 175 0.12 -3.71 -2.03
C GLN A 175 -0.39 -3.69 -0.58
N PHE A 176 -1.59 -4.24 -0.35
CA PHE A 176 -2.16 -4.35 0.98
C PHE A 176 -1.47 -5.44 1.81
N MET A 177 -1.13 -5.12 3.05
CA MET A 177 -0.80 -6.14 4.05
C MET A 177 -2.04 -7.01 4.34
N PRO A 178 -1.90 -8.26 4.79
CA PRO A 178 -3.05 -9.14 5.06
C PRO A 178 -4.12 -8.52 5.96
N SER A 179 -3.73 -7.83 7.02
CA SER A 179 -4.67 -7.11 7.88
C SER A 179 -5.42 -6.00 7.16
N SER A 180 -4.71 -5.23 6.33
CA SER A 180 -5.30 -4.17 5.50
C SER A 180 -6.23 -4.76 4.44
N TYR A 181 -5.86 -5.88 3.83
CA TYR A 181 -6.70 -6.59 2.87
C TYR A 181 -8.03 -7.01 3.51
N ARG A 182 -7.99 -7.65 4.67
CA ARG A 182 -9.20 -8.06 5.38
C ARG A 182 -10.10 -6.89 5.77
N HIS A 183 -9.50 -5.77 6.13
CA HIS A 183 -10.25 -4.62 6.65
C HIS A 183 -10.76 -3.68 5.55
N TYR A 184 -9.96 -3.43 4.51
CA TYR A 184 -10.24 -2.39 3.51
C TYR A 184 -10.60 -2.93 2.13
N ALA A 185 -10.28 -4.19 1.80
CA ALA A 185 -10.64 -4.72 0.49
C ALA A 185 -12.15 -4.86 0.35
N VAL A 186 -12.67 -4.42 -0.79
CA VAL A 186 -14.08 -4.48 -1.16
C VAL A 186 -14.27 -5.24 -2.46
N ASP A 187 -15.36 -5.99 -2.54
CA ASP A 187 -15.91 -6.53 -3.78
C ASP A 187 -16.65 -5.38 -4.47
N PHE A 188 -15.95 -4.65 -5.32
CA PHE A 188 -16.48 -3.41 -5.87
C PHE A 188 -17.29 -3.63 -7.15
N ASP A 189 -17.20 -4.77 -7.84
CA ASP A 189 -18.08 -5.13 -8.95
C ASP A 189 -19.25 -6.05 -8.55
N GLY A 190 -19.24 -6.59 -7.34
CA GLY A 190 -20.33 -7.41 -6.79
C GLY A 190 -20.32 -8.86 -7.27
N ASP A 191 -19.14 -9.40 -7.66
CA ASP A 191 -19.01 -10.78 -8.13
C ASP A 191 -18.91 -11.82 -7.00
N GLY A 192 -18.88 -11.36 -5.73
CA GLY A 192 -18.78 -12.18 -4.53
C GLY A 192 -17.33 -12.47 -4.09
N LYS A 193 -16.35 -11.76 -4.64
CA LYS A 193 -14.92 -11.90 -4.31
C LYS A 193 -14.29 -10.53 -4.09
N ARG A 194 -13.19 -10.49 -3.34
CA ARG A 194 -12.34 -9.31 -3.19
C ARG A 194 -11.00 -9.60 -3.86
N ASP A 195 -10.90 -9.45 -5.19
CA ASP A 195 -9.71 -9.83 -5.95
C ASP A 195 -8.82 -8.62 -6.29
N LEU A 196 -7.89 -8.27 -5.41
CA LEU A 196 -6.92 -7.20 -5.65
C LEU A 196 -5.74 -7.63 -6.57
N PHE A 197 -5.68 -8.89 -6.99
CA PHE A 197 -4.62 -9.40 -7.85
C PHE A 197 -4.96 -9.30 -9.34
N ALA A 198 -6.15 -9.75 -9.73
CA ALA A 198 -6.55 -9.83 -11.13
C ALA A 198 -7.70 -8.88 -11.50
N ASN A 199 -8.41 -8.32 -10.52
CA ASN A 199 -9.55 -7.45 -10.72
C ASN A 199 -9.21 -5.96 -10.43
N PRO A 200 -8.96 -5.13 -11.47
CA PRO A 200 -8.72 -3.69 -11.26
C PRO A 200 -9.91 -2.95 -10.63
N VAL A 201 -11.14 -3.45 -10.81
CA VAL A 201 -12.35 -2.83 -10.24
C VAL A 201 -12.30 -2.89 -8.72
N ASP A 202 -11.99 -4.06 -8.16
CA ASP A 202 -11.83 -4.25 -6.71
C ASP A 202 -10.62 -3.49 -6.17
N ALA A 203 -9.50 -3.49 -6.91
CA ALA A 203 -8.32 -2.75 -6.50
C ALA A 203 -8.59 -1.24 -6.39
N ILE A 204 -9.28 -0.65 -7.37
CA ILE A 204 -9.69 0.77 -7.38
C ILE A 204 -10.62 1.05 -6.19
N GLY A 205 -11.67 0.24 -6.03
CA GLY A 205 -12.62 0.38 -4.92
C GLY A 205 -11.96 0.26 -3.57
N SER A 206 -11.06 -0.69 -3.40
CA SER A 206 -10.35 -0.95 -2.14
C SER A 206 -9.37 0.14 -1.77
N VAL A 207 -8.62 0.70 -2.74
CA VAL A 207 -7.76 1.86 -2.50
C VAL A 207 -8.58 3.08 -2.10
N ALA A 208 -9.70 3.34 -2.79
CA ALA A 208 -10.60 4.45 -2.44
C ALA A 208 -11.20 4.26 -1.04
N HIS A 209 -11.69 3.06 -0.72
CA HIS A 209 -12.23 2.72 0.61
C HIS A 209 -11.19 2.91 1.72
N TYR A 210 -9.92 2.51 1.48
CA TYR A 210 -8.82 2.75 2.43
C TYR A 210 -8.70 4.22 2.80
N PHE A 211 -8.70 5.13 1.82
CA PHE A 211 -8.57 6.57 2.07
C PHE A 211 -9.79 7.15 2.76
N ALA A 212 -11.00 6.69 2.41
CA ALA A 212 -12.24 7.09 3.07
C ALA A 212 -12.26 6.70 4.54
N GLU A 213 -11.89 5.44 4.88
CA GLU A 213 -11.77 4.95 6.26
C GLU A 213 -10.72 5.72 7.08
N HIS A 214 -9.68 6.25 6.42
CA HIS A 214 -8.70 7.14 7.03
C HIS A 214 -9.13 8.62 7.00
N GLN A 215 -10.42 8.90 6.73
CA GLN A 215 -11.03 10.23 6.81
C GLN A 215 -10.43 11.23 5.81
N TRP A 216 -10.21 10.79 4.56
CA TRP A 216 -9.88 11.71 3.48
C TRP A 216 -10.91 12.83 3.39
N ARG A 217 -10.46 14.07 3.24
CA ARG A 217 -11.32 15.25 3.12
C ARG A 217 -11.38 15.70 1.66
N TRP A 218 -12.53 15.55 1.06
CA TRP A 218 -12.78 15.98 -0.31
C TRP A 218 -12.48 17.47 -0.49
N GLY A 219 -11.75 17.84 -1.55
CA GLY A 219 -11.42 19.23 -1.88
C GLY A 219 -10.33 19.86 -1.03
N GLU A 220 -9.80 19.17 0.01
CA GLU A 220 -8.66 19.68 0.77
C GLU A 220 -7.34 19.29 0.09
N SER A 221 -6.48 20.29 -0.21
CA SER A 221 -5.12 20.02 -0.69
C SER A 221 -4.30 19.30 0.37
N PRO A 222 -3.53 18.26 0.01
CA PRO A 222 -2.62 17.59 0.95
C PRO A 222 -1.49 18.49 1.45
N VAL A 223 -0.94 19.33 0.60
CA VAL A 223 0.20 20.22 0.90
C VAL A 223 0.07 21.55 0.19
N GLU A 224 0.70 22.58 0.76
CA GLU A 224 0.86 23.90 0.14
C GLU A 224 2.34 24.28 0.07
N PRO A 225 2.86 24.83 -1.04
CA PRO A 225 4.20 25.37 -1.10
C PRO A 225 4.37 26.49 -0.05
N ALA A 226 5.48 26.45 0.68
CA ALA A 226 5.75 27.41 1.74
C ALA A 226 6.98 28.29 1.40
N LEU A 227 6.85 29.59 1.63
CA LEU A 227 7.96 30.50 1.62
C LEU A 227 8.52 30.63 3.04
N ILE A 228 9.84 30.58 3.15
CA ILE A 228 10.53 30.72 4.42
C ILE A 228 11.20 32.09 4.44
N GLY A 229 10.82 32.91 5.40
CA GLY A 229 11.50 34.17 5.65
C GLY A 229 12.81 33.96 6.42
N LEU A 230 13.06 34.79 7.44
CA LEU A 230 14.24 34.66 8.32
C LEU A 230 14.04 33.67 9.47
N ALA A 231 13.01 32.82 9.40
CA ALA A 231 12.65 31.90 10.47
C ALA A 231 13.72 30.82 10.70
N PRO A 232 14.05 30.49 11.96
CA PRO A 232 14.90 29.35 12.29
C PRO A 232 14.12 28.03 12.11
N VAL A 233 13.98 27.56 10.86
CA VAL A 233 13.15 26.40 10.50
C VAL A 233 13.57 25.08 11.13
N SER A 234 14.83 24.96 11.56
CA SER A 234 15.33 23.70 12.14
C SER A 234 14.56 23.22 13.37
N THR A 235 13.99 24.14 14.16
CA THR A 235 13.17 23.83 15.33
C THR A 235 11.73 23.44 14.98
N LEU A 236 11.28 23.75 13.77
CA LEU A 236 9.93 23.48 13.27
C LEU A 236 9.84 22.14 12.54
N LEU A 237 10.99 21.62 12.09
CA LEU A 237 11.07 20.34 11.39
C LEU A 237 11.12 19.17 12.38
N GLY A 238 10.60 18.01 11.97
CA GLY A 238 10.66 16.79 12.75
C GLY A 238 10.43 15.57 11.86
N PRO A 239 10.93 14.37 12.27
CA PRO A 239 10.92 13.18 11.43
C PRO A 239 9.53 12.54 11.28
N ALA A 240 8.65 12.77 12.25
CA ALA A 240 7.33 12.12 12.29
C ALA A 240 6.32 12.80 11.34
N PRO A 241 5.44 12.04 10.67
CA PRO A 241 4.48 12.60 9.72
C PRO A 241 3.25 13.25 10.37
N GLU A 242 3.10 13.14 11.69
CA GLU A 242 1.97 13.67 12.45
C GLU A 242 1.92 15.20 12.38
N LEU A 243 0.72 15.76 12.29
CA LEU A 243 0.47 17.21 12.27
C LEU A 243 0.56 17.74 13.71
N THR A 244 1.75 18.17 14.11
CA THR A 244 2.07 18.55 15.50
C THR A 244 2.06 20.06 15.73
N GLN A 245 1.77 20.85 14.72
CA GLN A 245 1.79 22.31 14.74
C GLN A 245 0.43 22.85 14.29
N THR A 246 0.15 24.10 14.61
CA THR A 246 -0.96 24.87 14.05
C THR A 246 -0.44 25.85 13.00
N TRP A 247 -1.33 26.29 12.12
CA TRP A 247 -0.97 27.32 11.15
C TRP A 247 -0.51 28.62 11.84
N ALA A 248 -1.17 29.03 12.93
CA ALA A 248 -0.79 30.22 13.68
C ALA A 248 0.67 30.16 14.19
N GLU A 249 1.12 28.98 14.66
CA GLU A 249 2.52 28.79 15.11
C GLU A 249 3.50 28.94 13.96
N LEU A 250 3.23 28.34 12.80
CA LEU A 250 4.08 28.46 11.62
C LEU A 250 4.09 29.89 11.08
N ALA A 251 2.95 30.56 10.98
CA ALA A 251 2.84 31.95 10.51
C ALA A 251 3.59 32.91 11.45
N THR A 252 3.47 32.72 12.78
CA THR A 252 4.21 33.50 13.79
C THR A 252 5.72 33.30 13.67
N ALA A 253 6.15 32.09 13.27
CA ALA A 253 7.55 31.80 13.01
C ALA A 253 8.05 32.35 11.65
N GLY A 254 7.21 33.02 10.87
CA GLY A 254 7.60 33.64 9.59
C GLY A 254 7.48 32.70 8.39
N ILE A 255 6.64 31.67 8.47
CA ILE A 255 6.28 30.82 7.32
C ILE A 255 5.11 31.46 6.61
N GLU A 256 5.20 31.56 5.28
CA GLU A 256 4.15 32.18 4.44
C GLU A 256 3.58 31.18 3.45
N LEU A 257 2.27 31.25 3.22
CA LEU A 257 1.53 30.55 2.18
C LEU A 257 0.87 31.57 1.23
N ALA A 258 0.68 31.15 -0.03
CA ALA A 258 -0.07 31.98 -1.00
C ALA A 258 -1.49 32.30 -0.51
N THR A 259 -2.11 31.34 0.16
CA THR A 259 -3.43 31.52 0.82
C THR A 259 -3.31 31.09 2.27
N PRO A 260 -3.41 32.00 3.24
CA PRO A 260 -3.38 31.66 4.65
C PRO A 260 -4.49 30.68 5.04
N LEU A 261 -4.19 29.79 5.99
CA LEU A 261 -5.14 28.84 6.58
C LEU A 261 -5.80 29.46 7.83
N ALA A 262 -6.85 28.79 8.34
CA ALA A 262 -7.39 29.15 9.65
C ALA A 262 -6.31 28.94 10.75
N PRO A 263 -6.22 29.83 11.76
CA PRO A 263 -5.12 29.82 12.74
C PRO A 263 -4.93 28.50 13.46
N ASP A 264 -6.01 27.78 13.77
CA ASP A 264 -6.05 26.50 14.48
C ASP A 264 -5.90 25.27 13.58
N THR A 265 -5.72 25.46 12.25
CA THR A 265 -5.53 24.34 11.31
C THR A 265 -4.30 23.53 11.70
N PRO A 266 -4.47 22.20 11.97
CA PRO A 266 -3.33 21.33 12.22
C PRO A 266 -2.49 21.17 10.95
N VAL A 267 -1.19 21.38 11.08
CA VAL A 267 -0.23 21.37 9.98
C VAL A 267 1.11 20.76 10.39
N LYS A 268 1.96 20.54 9.41
CA LYS A 268 3.36 20.18 9.60
C LYS A 268 4.22 20.87 8.55
N LEU A 269 5.33 21.48 8.99
CA LEU A 269 6.36 21.96 8.07
C LEU A 269 7.20 20.78 7.57
N LEU A 270 7.34 20.67 6.26
CA LEU A 270 8.19 19.69 5.58
C LEU A 270 9.33 20.40 4.88
N ALA A 271 10.52 19.79 4.88
CA ALA A 271 11.65 20.18 4.06
C ALA A 271 12.02 19.02 3.13
N LEU A 272 12.03 19.26 1.85
CA LEU A 272 12.41 18.30 0.82
C LEU A 272 13.77 18.70 0.23
N GLU A 273 14.78 17.88 0.43
CA GLU A 273 16.15 18.18 0.02
C GLU A 273 16.28 18.14 -1.50
N GLN A 274 16.48 19.31 -2.13
CA GLN A 274 16.82 19.48 -3.54
C GLN A 274 18.35 19.56 -3.72
N ALA A 275 18.84 19.62 -4.95
CA ALA A 275 20.26 19.67 -5.24
C ALA A 275 20.93 20.99 -4.79
N ASP A 276 20.15 22.06 -4.75
CA ASP A 276 20.54 23.45 -4.48
C ASP A 276 20.01 24.00 -3.15
N GLY A 277 19.44 23.13 -2.31
CA GLY A 277 18.90 23.50 -1.00
C GLY A 277 17.50 22.92 -0.76
N PRO A 278 16.94 23.09 0.42
CA PRO A 278 15.63 22.54 0.74
C PRO A 278 14.48 23.34 0.11
N GLU A 279 13.50 22.61 -0.38
CA GLU A 279 12.17 23.11 -0.74
C GLU A 279 11.23 22.87 0.43
N TYR A 280 10.39 23.86 0.75
CA TYR A 280 9.52 23.78 1.93
C TYR A 280 8.04 23.68 1.57
N TRP A 281 7.32 22.90 2.35
CA TRP A 281 5.88 22.66 2.19
C TRP A 281 5.19 22.63 3.54
N VAL A 282 3.95 23.09 3.58
CA VAL A 282 3.05 22.91 4.73
C VAL A 282 2.13 21.73 4.43
N ALA A 283 2.31 20.63 5.14
CA ALA A 283 1.45 19.45 5.09
C ALA A 283 0.17 19.67 5.90
N ARG A 284 -0.95 19.18 5.38
CA ARG A 284 -2.28 19.26 5.95
C ARG A 284 -2.86 17.87 6.21
N HIS A 285 -4.13 17.79 6.62
CA HIS A 285 -4.77 16.54 6.97
C HIS A 285 -4.65 15.45 5.90
N ASN A 286 -4.95 15.76 4.65
CA ASN A 286 -4.89 14.78 3.56
C ASN A 286 -3.46 14.26 3.28
N PHE A 287 -2.43 15.04 3.56
CA PHE A 287 -1.05 14.54 3.50
C PHE A 287 -0.80 13.49 4.57
N TYR A 288 -1.24 13.76 5.80
CA TYR A 288 -1.17 12.77 6.88
C TYR A 288 -1.95 11.50 6.52
N VAL A 289 -3.11 11.62 5.88
CA VAL A 289 -3.89 10.45 5.40
C VAL A 289 -3.08 9.62 4.39
N ILE A 290 -2.36 10.25 3.45
CA ILE A 290 -1.47 9.51 2.53
C ILE A 290 -0.38 8.77 3.33
N THR A 291 0.17 9.39 4.39
CA THR A 291 1.18 8.72 5.22
C THR A 291 0.66 7.52 6.01
N ARG A 292 -0.66 7.31 6.08
CA ARG A 292 -1.25 6.07 6.66
C ARG A 292 -1.04 4.87 5.75
N TYR A 293 -0.95 5.10 4.43
CA TYR A 293 -0.63 4.06 3.45
C TYR A 293 0.85 3.64 3.56
N ASN A 294 1.73 4.63 3.61
CA ASN A 294 3.16 4.43 3.87
C ASN A 294 3.71 5.63 4.68
N ARG A 295 4.32 5.37 5.84
CA ARG A 295 4.72 6.40 6.82
C ARG A 295 5.81 7.38 6.34
N SER A 296 6.37 7.18 5.15
CA SER A 296 7.40 8.07 4.58
C SER A 296 6.78 9.37 4.04
N PRO A 297 7.20 10.56 4.51
CA PRO A 297 6.80 11.83 3.89
C PRO A 297 7.23 11.94 2.42
N LEU A 298 8.36 11.34 2.04
CA LEU A 298 8.81 11.32 0.64
C LEU A 298 7.85 10.51 -0.24
N TYR A 299 7.36 9.38 0.27
CA TYR A 299 6.32 8.59 -0.40
C TYR A 299 5.05 9.41 -0.58
N ALA A 300 4.56 10.04 0.48
CA ALA A 300 3.34 10.83 0.42
C ALA A 300 3.45 11.99 -0.58
N MET A 301 4.60 12.66 -0.63
CA MET A 301 4.86 13.70 -1.62
C MET A 301 4.94 13.13 -3.05
N ALA A 302 5.54 11.95 -3.24
CA ALA A 302 5.60 11.29 -4.55
C ALA A 302 4.19 10.91 -5.05
N VAL A 303 3.34 10.37 -4.16
CA VAL A 303 1.93 10.08 -4.47
C VAL A 303 1.21 11.36 -4.89
N TYR A 304 1.32 12.42 -4.10
CA TYR A 304 0.68 13.70 -4.42
C TYR A 304 1.14 14.27 -5.76
N GLN A 305 2.46 14.41 -5.97
CA GLN A 305 2.97 14.96 -7.23
C GLN A 305 2.68 14.09 -8.44
N LEU A 306 2.70 12.75 -8.29
CA LEU A 306 2.29 11.86 -9.37
C LEU A 306 0.80 12.00 -9.69
N SER A 307 -0.05 12.13 -8.66
CA SER A 307 -1.50 12.31 -8.86
C SER A 307 -1.80 13.59 -9.64
N GLN A 308 -1.10 14.70 -9.32
CA GLN A 308 -1.23 15.95 -10.05
C GLN A 308 -0.76 15.81 -11.51
N ALA A 309 0.41 15.21 -11.73
CA ALA A 309 0.95 15.03 -13.08
C ALA A 309 0.07 14.13 -13.97
N ILE A 310 -0.55 13.09 -13.39
CA ILE A 310 -1.51 12.24 -14.11
C ILE A 310 -2.79 13.02 -14.41
N GLN A 311 -3.31 13.78 -13.45
CA GLN A 311 -4.52 14.58 -13.62
C GLN A 311 -4.35 15.62 -14.72
N ASP A 312 -3.24 16.36 -14.72
CA ASP A 312 -2.93 17.35 -15.75
C ASP A 312 -2.80 16.71 -17.12
N ALA A 313 -2.09 15.59 -17.22
CA ALA A 313 -1.93 14.87 -18.47
C ALA A 313 -3.24 14.25 -18.98
N TYR A 314 -4.11 13.78 -18.07
CA TYR A 314 -5.45 13.26 -18.42
C TYR A 314 -6.37 14.37 -18.93
N ALA A 315 -6.35 15.56 -18.33
CA ALA A 315 -7.15 16.71 -18.75
C ALA A 315 -6.80 17.21 -20.16
N LEU A 316 -5.56 16.98 -20.61
CA LEU A 316 -5.10 17.33 -21.97
C LEU A 316 -5.53 16.31 -23.04
N GLN A 317 -6.07 15.15 -22.64
CA GLN A 317 -6.53 14.16 -23.63
C GLN A 317 -7.85 14.59 -24.28
N PRO A 318 -8.07 14.30 -25.56
CA PRO A 318 -9.37 14.48 -26.19
C PRO A 318 -10.43 13.71 -25.39
N GLN A 319 -11.43 14.40 -24.87
CA GLN A 319 -12.56 13.76 -24.21
C GLN A 319 -13.34 12.98 -25.29
N THR A 320 -13.15 11.68 -25.38
CA THR A 320 -14.06 10.84 -26.18
C THR A 320 -15.41 10.86 -25.48
N SER A 321 -16.39 11.56 -26.10
CA SER A 321 -17.78 11.47 -25.62
C SER A 321 -18.17 10.00 -25.48
N PRO A 322 -18.84 9.61 -24.36
CA PRO A 322 -19.35 8.26 -24.24
C PRO A 322 -20.19 7.95 -25.49
N ALA A 323 -19.88 6.81 -26.14
CA ALA A 323 -20.64 6.34 -27.28
C ALA A 323 -22.13 6.36 -26.90
N GLN A 324 -22.96 7.13 -27.63
CA GLN A 324 -24.40 7.06 -27.48
C GLN A 324 -24.81 5.62 -27.72
N PRO A 325 -25.62 4.99 -26.85
CA PRO A 325 -26.16 3.68 -27.16
C PRO A 325 -26.94 3.79 -28.48
N ASP A 326 -26.55 2.98 -29.45
CA ASP A 326 -27.23 2.87 -30.73
C ASP A 326 -28.74 2.66 -30.44
N LEU A 327 -29.51 3.70 -30.70
CA LEU A 327 -30.97 3.60 -30.83
C LEU A 327 -31.23 2.72 -32.07
N VAL A 328 -31.38 1.41 -31.84
CA VAL A 328 -31.91 0.51 -32.85
C VAL A 328 -33.29 1.04 -33.19
N ALA A 329 -33.36 1.78 -34.30
CA ALA A 329 -34.60 2.20 -34.91
C ALA A 329 -35.38 0.94 -35.31
N GLY A 330 -36.35 0.57 -34.50
CA GLY A 330 -37.36 -0.40 -34.90
C GLY A 330 -38.05 0.11 -36.16
N ARG A 331 -37.86 -0.60 -37.25
CA ARG A 331 -38.72 -0.49 -38.45
C ARG A 331 -39.90 -1.44 -38.20
N LEU A 332 -41.08 -0.84 -38.31
CA LEU A 332 -42.39 -1.49 -38.41
C LEU A 332 -42.45 -2.44 -39.62
#